data_28a66fa23e11203a7f7eba1ae623d0ef
#
_entry.id   28a66fa23e11203a7f7eba1ae623d0ef
#
_cell.length_a   1.000
_cell.length_b   1.000
_cell.length_c   1.000
_cell.angle_alpha   90.00
_cell.angle_beta   90.00
_cell.angle_gamma   90.00
#
_symmetry.space_group_name_H-M   'P 1'
#
loop_
_entity.id
_entity.type
_entity.pdbx_description
1 polymer ?
#
loop_
_entity_poly.entity_id
_entity_poly.type
_entity_poly.pdbx_seq_one_letter_code
_entity_poly.pdbx_strand_id
1 'polypeptide(L)'
;EFGLKPVKLIYDKQPSRFEIPTIAIFENNQLVGKITLMAVHGTETFINEIAEDFTGDEIYSSLRFATDLMRSRKSVEIGVGVITSIHIKKGKRILERVLQVLPRILTEYTNSEIDTIIIGKIAAVDLDVNFTEKEYNHIENLLNQDKTKFYSDKAKEILLKIGYRENNNGILYSISQM
;
A
#
# COMPACT_ATOMS: atom_id res chain seq x y z
N GLU A 1 -7.05 3.85 -20.73
CA GLU A 1 -7.53 2.85 -19.79
C GLU A 1 -6.50 2.62 -18.69
N PHE A 2 -6.96 2.53 -17.45
CA PHE A 2 -6.13 2.41 -16.27
C PHE A 2 -6.49 1.12 -15.52
N GLY A 3 -5.48 0.36 -15.07
CA GLY A 3 -5.72 -0.89 -14.37
C GLY A 3 -4.65 -1.23 -13.35
N LEU A 4 -5.07 -1.92 -12.28
CA LEU A 4 -4.19 -2.48 -11.27
C LEU A 4 -4.27 -4.01 -11.35
N LYS A 5 -3.11 -4.67 -11.26
CA LYS A 5 -3.05 -6.14 -11.31
C LYS A 5 -2.07 -6.66 -10.26
N PRO A 6 -2.51 -7.47 -9.29
CA PRO A 6 -1.58 -8.12 -8.38
C PRO A 6 -0.72 -9.13 -9.14
N VAL A 7 0.58 -9.10 -8.85
CA VAL A 7 1.53 -10.05 -9.45
C VAL A 7 1.56 -11.33 -8.63
N LYS A 8 1.44 -11.19 -7.33
CA LYS A 8 1.44 -12.33 -6.43
C LYS A 8 0.52 -12.05 -5.24
N LEU A 9 -0.34 -13.01 -4.92
CA LEU A 9 -1.23 -12.97 -3.78
C LEU A 9 -1.02 -14.22 -2.93
N ILE A 10 -0.67 -14.01 -1.66
CA ILE A 10 -0.55 -15.08 -0.66
C ILE A 10 -1.48 -14.72 0.49
N TYR A 11 -2.31 -15.65 0.92
CA TYR A 11 -3.26 -15.39 1.99
C TYR A 11 -3.43 -16.60 2.94
N ASP A 12 -3.73 -16.30 4.19
CA ASP A 12 -4.16 -17.25 5.20
C ASP A 12 -5.68 -17.12 5.39
N LYS A 13 -6.33 -18.22 5.70
CA LYS A 13 -7.79 -18.28 5.61
C LYS A 13 -8.55 -17.54 6.69
N GLN A 14 -8.15 -17.60 7.97
CA GLN A 14 -8.94 -16.97 9.04
C GLN A 14 -8.17 -16.88 10.37
N PRO A 15 -8.11 -15.71 11.01
CA PRO A 15 -8.41 -14.41 10.40
C PRO A 15 -7.49 -14.16 9.20
N SER A 16 -7.75 -13.14 8.38
CA SER A 16 -7.13 -13.02 7.07
C SER A 16 -5.86 -12.19 7.09
N ARG A 17 -4.74 -12.79 6.69
CA ARG A 17 -3.49 -12.12 6.35
C ARG A 17 -3.25 -12.32 4.87
N PHE A 18 -3.10 -11.21 4.15
CA PHE A 18 -2.87 -11.24 2.72
C PHE A 18 -1.52 -10.59 2.43
N GLU A 19 -0.61 -11.36 1.88
CA GLU A 19 0.63 -10.81 1.35
C GLU A 19 0.44 -10.55 -0.13
N ILE A 20 0.41 -9.28 -0.49
CA ILE A 20 0.36 -8.83 -1.87
C ILE A 20 1.68 -8.12 -2.14
N PRO A 21 2.77 -8.87 -2.47
CA PRO A 21 4.09 -8.28 -2.58
C PRO A 21 4.14 -7.14 -3.58
N THR A 22 3.35 -7.24 -4.64
CA THR A 22 3.42 -6.24 -5.70
C THR A 22 2.10 -6.14 -6.44
N ILE A 23 1.67 -4.91 -6.69
CA ILE A 23 0.60 -4.59 -7.62
C ILE A 23 1.22 -3.82 -8.79
N ALA A 24 1.05 -4.33 -10.00
CA ALA A 24 1.46 -3.66 -11.21
C ALA A 24 0.40 -2.64 -11.64
N ILE A 25 0.85 -1.47 -12.06
CA ILE A 25 -0.01 -0.38 -12.52
C ILE A 25 0.14 -0.25 -14.03
N PHE A 26 -0.97 -0.32 -14.74
CA PHE A 26 -1.02 -0.20 -16.20
C PHE A 26 -1.84 1.01 -16.61
N GLU A 27 -1.39 1.68 -17.65
CA GLU A 27 -2.14 2.71 -18.36
C GLU A 27 -2.02 2.42 -19.86
N ASN A 28 -3.15 2.27 -20.54
CA ASN A 28 -3.20 1.91 -21.97
C ASN A 28 -2.36 0.67 -22.30
N ASN A 29 -2.46 -0.37 -21.47
CA ASN A 29 -1.73 -1.64 -21.59
C ASN A 29 -0.21 -1.52 -21.45
N GLN A 30 0.29 -0.38 -20.97
CA GLN A 30 1.70 -0.19 -20.65
C GLN A 30 1.92 -0.16 -19.16
N LEU A 31 2.98 -0.84 -18.72
CA LEU A 31 3.39 -0.78 -17.31
C LEU A 31 3.88 0.62 -16.98
N VAL A 32 3.24 1.28 -16.01
CA VAL A 32 3.61 2.62 -15.58
C VAL A 32 4.05 2.68 -14.12
N GLY A 33 3.94 1.58 -13.39
CA GLY A 33 4.40 1.58 -12.01
C GLY A 33 4.12 0.30 -11.26
N LYS A 34 4.52 0.32 -9.99
CA LYS A 34 4.28 -0.77 -9.04
C LYS A 34 4.04 -0.23 -7.65
N ILE A 35 3.28 -0.96 -6.86
CA ILE A 35 3.12 -0.74 -5.43
C ILE A 35 3.42 -2.05 -4.71
N THR A 36 4.26 -1.99 -3.68
CA THR A 36 4.52 -3.12 -2.79
C THR A 36 3.80 -2.86 -1.49
N LEU A 37 3.02 -3.83 -1.04
CA LEU A 37 2.21 -3.67 0.17
C LEU A 37 1.91 -5.02 0.82
N MET A 38 1.37 -4.95 2.05
CA MET A 38 0.77 -6.07 2.74
C MET A 38 -0.64 -5.67 3.15
N ALA A 39 -1.61 -6.57 2.96
CA ALA A 39 -2.97 -6.36 3.43
C ALA A 39 -3.27 -7.30 4.60
N VAL A 40 -3.97 -6.79 5.60
CA VAL A 40 -4.37 -7.54 6.79
C VAL A 40 -5.81 -7.16 7.13
N HIS A 41 -6.62 -8.17 7.49
CA HIS A 41 -7.98 -7.95 7.97
C HIS A 41 -8.20 -8.78 9.22
N GLY A 42 -8.68 -8.18 10.28
CA GLY A 42 -8.98 -8.91 11.50
C GLY A 42 -9.21 -8.04 12.71
N THR A 43 -9.25 -8.71 13.86
CA THR A 43 -9.41 -8.11 15.18
C THR A 43 -8.10 -7.45 15.65
N GLU A 44 -8.19 -6.64 16.70
CA GLU A 44 -7.01 -6.02 17.32
C GLU A 44 -5.99 -7.09 17.75
N THR A 45 -6.44 -8.18 18.36
CA THR A 45 -5.56 -9.27 18.80
C THR A 45 -4.80 -9.87 17.62
N PHE A 46 -5.49 -10.14 16.52
CA PHE A 46 -4.86 -10.69 15.31
C PHE A 46 -3.86 -9.71 14.69
N ILE A 47 -4.24 -8.45 14.57
CA ILE A 47 -3.34 -7.42 14.00
C ILE A 47 -2.07 -7.30 14.86
N ASN A 48 -2.20 -7.33 16.19
CA ASN A 48 -1.05 -7.29 17.09
C ASN A 48 -0.16 -8.53 16.95
N GLU A 49 -0.72 -9.71 16.78
CA GLU A 49 0.04 -10.94 16.52
C GLU A 49 0.85 -10.83 15.23
N ILE A 50 0.24 -10.32 14.16
CA ILE A 50 0.96 -10.09 12.91
C ILE A 50 2.07 -9.04 13.11
N ALA A 51 1.80 -7.97 13.84
CA ALA A 51 2.78 -6.92 14.10
C ALA A 51 4.03 -7.47 14.79
N GLU A 52 3.89 -8.43 15.72
CA GLU A 52 5.03 -9.03 16.40
C GLU A 52 5.99 -9.77 15.46
N ASP A 53 5.50 -10.29 14.33
CA ASP A 53 6.34 -10.92 13.30
C ASP A 53 7.26 -9.90 12.60
N PHE A 54 6.96 -8.61 12.73
CA PHE A 54 7.69 -7.52 12.06
C PHE A 54 8.36 -6.57 13.06
N THR A 55 8.64 -7.03 14.28
CA THR A 55 9.33 -6.23 15.29
C THR A 55 10.67 -5.72 14.73
N GLY A 56 10.90 -4.41 14.82
CA GLY A 56 12.07 -3.75 14.24
C GLY A 56 11.91 -3.33 12.79
N ASP A 57 10.81 -3.67 12.17
CA ASP A 57 10.46 -3.26 10.80
C ASP A 57 9.43 -2.12 10.87
N GLU A 58 9.33 -1.35 9.79
CA GLU A 58 8.35 -0.28 9.67
C GLU A 58 6.91 -0.77 9.66
N ILE A 59 6.68 -1.97 9.15
CA ILE A 59 5.36 -2.60 9.15
C ILE A 59 4.82 -2.71 10.58
N TYR A 60 5.70 -2.98 11.55
CA TYR A 60 5.32 -3.01 12.96
C TYR A 60 4.64 -1.71 13.40
N SER A 61 5.27 -0.56 13.17
CA SER A 61 4.72 0.74 13.54
C SER A 61 3.39 1.03 12.83
N SER A 62 3.29 0.65 11.56
CA SER A 62 2.07 0.83 10.77
C SER A 62 0.91 -0.02 11.29
N LEU A 63 1.16 -1.27 11.65
CA LEU A 63 0.14 -2.17 12.21
C LEU A 63 -0.27 -1.73 13.63
N ARG A 64 0.66 -1.24 14.43
CA ARG A 64 0.33 -0.66 15.74
C ARG A 64 -0.55 0.58 15.59
N PHE A 65 -0.26 1.42 14.60
CA PHE A 65 -1.13 2.55 14.29
C PHE A 65 -2.52 2.09 13.86
N ALA A 66 -2.63 1.01 13.10
CA ALA A 66 -3.92 0.42 12.72
C ALA A 66 -4.74 0.01 13.95
N THR A 67 -4.11 -0.60 14.96
CA THR A 67 -4.81 -0.95 16.20
C THR A 67 -5.24 0.28 16.99
N ASP A 68 -4.45 1.35 16.98
CA ASP A 68 -4.84 2.62 17.61
C ASP A 68 -6.07 3.24 16.91
N LEU A 69 -6.14 3.15 15.59
CA LEU A 69 -7.32 3.59 14.83
C LEU A 69 -8.56 2.78 15.21
N MET A 70 -8.43 1.48 15.38
CA MET A 70 -9.54 0.62 15.83
C MET A 70 -10.09 1.09 17.16
N ARG A 71 -9.23 1.35 18.14
CA ARG A 71 -9.62 1.82 19.46
C ARG A 71 -10.32 3.17 19.39
N SER A 72 -9.78 4.10 18.63
CA SER A 72 -10.37 5.44 18.50
C SER A 72 -11.73 5.41 17.82
N ARG A 73 -11.94 4.50 16.88
CA ARG A 73 -13.20 4.32 16.14
C ARG A 73 -14.16 3.34 16.80
N LYS A 74 -13.74 2.68 17.88
CA LYS A 74 -14.49 1.60 18.55
C LYS A 74 -14.89 0.49 17.57
N SER A 75 -13.99 0.18 16.63
CA SER A 75 -14.20 -0.88 15.65
C SER A 75 -13.75 -2.22 16.18
N VAL A 76 -14.48 -3.29 15.89
CA VAL A 76 -14.14 -4.66 16.29
C VAL A 76 -13.10 -5.26 15.35
N GLU A 77 -13.14 -4.89 14.08
CA GLU A 77 -12.23 -5.35 13.04
C GLU A 77 -11.78 -4.19 12.18
N ILE A 78 -10.62 -4.35 11.53
CA ILE A 78 -10.11 -3.41 10.55
C ILE A 78 -9.49 -4.18 9.37
N GLY A 79 -9.64 -3.63 8.18
CA GLY A 79 -8.92 -4.08 7.00
C GLY A 79 -7.95 -2.98 6.57
N VAL A 80 -6.66 -3.28 6.53
CA VAL A 80 -5.63 -2.30 6.25
C VAL A 80 -4.65 -2.79 5.18
N GLY A 81 -4.31 -1.89 4.25
CA GLY A 81 -3.20 -2.09 3.32
C GLY A 81 -2.02 -1.22 3.76
N VAL A 82 -0.89 -1.86 4.08
CA VAL A 82 0.33 -1.17 4.47
C VAL A 82 1.27 -1.10 3.27
N ILE A 83 1.44 0.09 2.72
CA ILE A 83 2.29 0.30 1.55
C ILE A 83 3.73 0.48 2.01
N THR A 84 4.62 -0.32 1.44
CA THR A 84 6.06 -0.26 1.70
C THR A 84 6.84 0.44 0.59
N SER A 85 6.33 0.42 -0.64
CA SER A 85 6.94 1.18 -1.73
C SER A 85 5.95 1.54 -2.82
N ILE A 86 6.20 2.67 -3.46
CA ILE A 86 5.47 3.15 -4.64
C ILE A 86 6.49 3.61 -5.66
N HIS A 87 6.44 3.05 -6.87
CA HIS A 87 7.28 3.46 -7.98
C HIS A 87 6.38 3.72 -9.18
N ILE A 88 6.27 4.97 -9.62
CA ILE A 88 5.38 5.36 -10.71
C ILE A 88 6.12 6.26 -11.69
N LYS A 89 5.98 5.96 -12.98
CA LYS A 89 6.52 6.76 -14.07
C LYS A 89 5.65 8.02 -14.25
N LYS A 90 6.26 9.22 -14.14
CA LYS A 90 5.54 10.50 -14.25
C LYS A 90 4.26 10.53 -13.40
N GLY A 91 4.40 10.18 -12.14
CA GLY A 91 3.34 9.57 -11.34
C GLY A 91 2.36 10.47 -10.62
N LYS A 92 2.48 11.81 -10.68
CA LYS A 92 1.62 12.68 -9.87
C LYS A 92 0.13 12.44 -10.10
N ARG A 93 -0.30 12.43 -11.35
CA ARG A 93 -1.71 12.19 -11.73
C ARG A 93 -2.12 10.74 -11.50
N ILE A 94 -1.21 9.82 -11.82
CA ILE A 94 -1.47 8.37 -11.69
C ILE A 94 -1.60 8.00 -10.22
N LEU A 95 -0.75 8.54 -9.35
CA LEU A 95 -0.78 8.27 -7.92
C LEU A 95 -2.15 8.55 -7.31
N GLU A 96 -2.73 9.72 -7.62
CA GLU A 96 -4.05 10.08 -7.11
C GLU A 96 -5.11 9.04 -7.49
N ARG A 97 -5.15 8.66 -8.76
CA ARG A 97 -6.12 7.67 -9.26
C ARG A 97 -5.90 6.29 -8.66
N VAL A 98 -4.65 5.86 -8.52
CA VAL A 98 -4.30 4.57 -7.93
C VAL A 98 -4.77 4.50 -6.48
N LEU A 99 -4.44 5.51 -5.69
CA LEU A 99 -4.77 5.50 -4.28
C LEU A 99 -6.27 5.63 -4.01
N GLN A 100 -7.01 6.28 -4.90
CA GLN A 100 -8.47 6.34 -4.81
C GLN A 100 -9.14 4.98 -5.02
N VAL A 101 -8.61 4.16 -5.92
CA VAL A 101 -9.22 2.86 -6.25
C VAL A 101 -8.61 1.69 -5.48
N LEU A 102 -7.46 1.90 -4.84
CA LEU A 102 -6.71 0.84 -4.17
C LEU A 102 -7.53 0.09 -3.11
N PRO A 103 -8.27 0.76 -2.19
CA PRO A 103 -9.07 0.03 -1.20
C PRO A 103 -10.07 -0.93 -1.83
N ARG A 104 -10.75 -0.50 -2.88
CA ARG A 104 -11.73 -1.34 -3.58
C ARG A 104 -11.05 -2.53 -4.26
N ILE A 105 -9.91 -2.31 -4.91
CA ILE A 105 -9.15 -3.38 -5.57
C ILE A 105 -8.67 -4.40 -4.53
N LEU A 106 -8.13 -3.95 -3.41
CA LEU A 106 -7.69 -4.86 -2.35
C LEU A 106 -8.87 -5.64 -1.77
N THR A 107 -10.00 -5.01 -1.59
CA THR A 107 -11.23 -5.67 -1.11
C THR A 107 -11.67 -6.77 -2.08
N GLU A 108 -11.66 -6.50 -3.38
CA GLU A 108 -12.00 -7.50 -4.39
C GLU A 108 -11.04 -8.69 -4.39
N TYR A 109 -9.73 -8.43 -4.38
CA TYR A 109 -8.73 -9.48 -4.46
C TYR A 109 -8.62 -10.32 -3.19
N THR A 110 -8.80 -9.72 -2.03
CA THR A 110 -8.68 -10.43 -0.75
C THR A 110 -10.01 -11.01 -0.27
N ASN A 111 -11.10 -10.59 -0.88
CA ASN A 111 -12.46 -10.92 -0.44
C ASN A 111 -12.71 -10.54 1.04
N SER A 112 -12.03 -9.49 1.49
CA SER A 112 -12.15 -8.90 2.83
C SER A 112 -12.17 -7.40 2.71
N GLU A 113 -12.96 -6.72 3.55
CA GLU A 113 -13.07 -5.26 3.50
C GLU A 113 -11.75 -4.59 3.90
N ILE A 114 -11.08 -3.95 2.96
CA ILE A 114 -9.85 -3.17 3.17
C ILE A 114 -10.19 -1.70 2.92
N ASP A 115 -10.41 -0.95 3.99
CA ASP A 115 -10.84 0.44 3.92
C ASP A 115 -9.76 1.45 4.31
N THR A 116 -8.66 0.98 4.89
CA THR A 116 -7.60 1.85 5.43
C THR A 116 -6.30 1.58 4.68
N ILE A 117 -5.69 2.64 4.17
CA ILE A 117 -4.37 2.57 3.54
C ILE A 117 -3.38 3.33 4.41
N ILE A 118 -2.28 2.69 4.75
CA ILE A 118 -1.20 3.28 5.56
C ILE A 118 0.07 3.29 4.74
N ILE A 119 0.74 4.44 4.71
CA ILE A 119 2.07 4.60 4.12
C ILE A 119 3.02 4.91 5.26
N GLY A 120 3.93 4.00 5.53
CA GLY A 120 4.87 4.16 6.61
C GLY A 120 5.87 5.30 6.38
N LYS A 121 6.45 5.80 7.46
CA LYS A 121 7.38 6.94 7.44
C LYS A 121 8.58 6.72 6.51
N ILE A 122 9.06 5.49 6.42
CA ILE A 122 10.23 5.14 5.60
C ILE A 122 9.85 4.38 4.31
N ALA A 123 8.57 4.43 3.92
CA ALA A 123 8.16 3.86 2.65
C ALA A 123 8.92 4.52 1.50
N ALA A 124 9.39 3.70 0.57
CA ALA A 124 10.07 4.21 -0.62
C ALA A 124 9.03 4.68 -1.64
N VAL A 125 9.02 5.98 -1.94
CA VAL A 125 8.09 6.56 -2.91
C VAL A 125 8.88 7.27 -4.00
N ASP A 126 8.85 6.73 -5.22
CA ASP A 126 9.48 7.30 -6.39
C ASP A 126 8.41 7.56 -7.47
N LEU A 127 8.17 8.82 -7.78
CA LEU A 127 7.13 9.24 -8.71
C LEU A 127 7.68 9.59 -10.11
N ASP A 128 8.93 9.27 -10.37
CA ASP A 128 9.58 9.60 -11.64
C ASP A 128 10.51 8.46 -12.10
N VAL A 129 9.99 7.25 -12.05
CA VAL A 129 10.73 6.07 -12.48
C VAL A 129 10.75 6.00 -14.00
N ASN A 130 11.91 5.65 -14.56
CA ASN A 130 12.04 5.35 -15.99
C ASN A 130 12.04 3.85 -16.21
N PHE A 131 11.05 3.38 -16.95
CA PHE A 131 11.00 2.00 -17.44
C PHE A 131 11.38 1.97 -18.92
N THR A 132 12.27 1.07 -19.30
CA THR A 132 12.59 0.80 -20.69
C THR A 132 11.62 -0.23 -21.26
N GLU A 133 11.50 -0.28 -22.59
CA GLU A 133 10.68 -1.29 -23.25
C GLU A 133 11.14 -2.72 -22.94
N LYS A 134 12.44 -2.92 -22.81
CA LYS A 134 13.02 -4.21 -22.41
C LYS A 134 12.58 -4.62 -21.00
N GLU A 135 12.53 -3.67 -20.07
CA GLU A 135 12.09 -3.91 -18.70
C GLU A 135 10.59 -4.24 -18.65
N TYR A 136 9.79 -3.62 -19.52
CA TYR A 136 8.37 -3.95 -19.64
C TYR A 136 8.15 -5.44 -19.98
N ASN A 137 9.00 -6.02 -20.82
CA ASN A 137 8.92 -7.42 -21.20
C ASN A 137 9.41 -8.38 -20.10
N HIS A 138 10.09 -7.87 -19.07
CA HIS A 138 10.58 -8.63 -17.94
C HIS A 138 9.97 -8.09 -16.63
N ILE A 139 8.66 -8.01 -16.63
CA ILE A 139 7.88 -7.34 -15.58
C ILE A 139 8.21 -7.84 -14.17
N GLU A 140 8.40 -9.15 -13.98
CA GLU A 140 8.72 -9.70 -12.66
C GLU A 140 10.07 -9.20 -12.14
N ASN A 141 11.07 -9.14 -13.00
CA ASN A 141 12.39 -8.63 -12.63
C ASN A 141 12.32 -7.16 -12.25
N LEU A 142 11.56 -6.36 -13.02
CA LEU A 142 11.36 -4.95 -12.72
C LEU A 142 10.63 -4.76 -11.39
N LEU A 143 9.62 -5.56 -11.14
CA LEU A 143 8.80 -5.46 -9.94
C LEU A 143 9.56 -5.90 -8.68
N ASN A 144 10.60 -6.72 -8.82
CA ASN A 144 11.44 -7.18 -7.72
C ASN A 144 12.67 -6.31 -7.48
N GLN A 145 12.92 -5.29 -8.30
CA GLN A 145 14.03 -4.38 -8.09
C GLN A 145 13.78 -3.48 -6.89
N ASP A 146 14.67 -3.60 -5.92
CA ASP A 146 14.64 -2.80 -4.69
C ASP A 146 15.43 -1.52 -4.90
N LYS A 147 14.74 -0.45 -5.29
CA LYS A 147 15.33 0.89 -5.32
C LYS A 147 14.86 1.65 -4.10
N THR A 148 15.67 1.62 -3.05
CA THR A 148 15.36 2.30 -1.78
C THR A 148 15.48 3.82 -1.94
N LYS A 149 14.38 4.49 -2.21
CA LYS A 149 14.28 5.93 -2.06
C LYS A 149 13.14 6.22 -1.08
N PHE A 150 13.47 6.88 0.01
CA PHE A 150 12.44 7.38 0.92
C PHE A 150 11.63 8.47 0.21
N TYR A 151 10.36 8.62 0.57
CA TYR A 151 9.57 9.67 -0.04
C TYR A 151 10.11 11.06 0.34
N SER A 152 10.21 11.92 -0.66
CA SER A 152 10.64 13.30 -0.50
C SER A 152 9.52 14.15 0.07
N ASP A 153 9.86 15.36 0.55
CA ASP A 153 8.86 16.34 0.98
C ASP A 153 7.82 16.62 -0.12
N LYS A 154 8.23 16.55 -1.37
CA LYS A 154 7.34 16.71 -2.52
C LYS A 154 6.31 15.59 -2.62
N ALA A 155 6.72 14.33 -2.42
CA ALA A 155 5.80 13.20 -2.41
C ALA A 155 4.80 13.32 -1.27
N LYS A 156 5.26 13.69 -0.07
CA LYS A 156 4.41 13.93 1.09
C LYS A 156 3.39 15.04 0.80
N GLU A 157 3.81 16.14 0.20
CA GLU A 157 2.93 17.25 -0.18
C GLU A 157 1.81 16.76 -1.13
N ILE A 158 2.15 15.94 -2.12
CA ILE A 158 1.18 15.36 -3.04
C ILE A 158 0.19 14.47 -2.28
N LEU A 159 0.66 13.62 -1.39
CA LEU A 159 -0.18 12.72 -0.60
C LEU A 159 -1.15 13.50 0.29
N LEU A 160 -0.70 14.55 0.95
CA LEU A 160 -1.56 15.41 1.75
C LEU A 160 -2.63 16.11 0.91
N LYS A 161 -2.28 16.55 -0.29
CA LYS A 161 -3.23 17.18 -1.23
C LYS A 161 -4.35 16.24 -1.67
N ILE A 162 -4.07 14.96 -1.84
CA ILE A 162 -5.07 13.99 -2.27
C ILE A 162 -5.90 13.43 -1.11
N GLY A 163 -5.72 13.94 0.09
CA GLY A 163 -6.56 13.64 1.24
C GLY A 163 -5.93 12.74 2.30
N TYR A 164 -4.67 12.36 2.16
CA TYR A 164 -3.97 11.61 3.21
C TYR A 164 -3.74 12.52 4.42
N ARG A 165 -3.74 11.91 5.60
CA ARG A 165 -3.47 12.57 6.87
C ARG A 165 -2.15 12.08 7.43
N GLU A 166 -1.50 12.87 8.25
CA GLU A 166 -0.27 12.51 8.92
C GLU A 166 -0.53 12.40 10.42
N ASN A 167 -0.07 11.31 11.04
CA ASN A 167 -0.10 11.19 12.47
C ASN A 167 1.14 11.83 13.12
N ASN A 168 1.23 11.81 14.46
CA ASN A 168 2.33 12.43 15.19
C ASN A 168 3.69 11.77 14.93
N ASN A 169 3.71 10.56 14.39
CA ASN A 169 4.93 9.80 14.10
C ASN A 169 5.34 9.83 12.62
N GLY A 170 4.68 10.65 11.81
CA GLY A 170 5.00 10.78 10.39
C GLY A 170 4.39 9.71 9.49
N ILE A 171 3.45 8.92 10.00
CA ILE A 171 2.72 7.93 9.21
C ILE A 171 1.61 8.63 8.44
N LEU A 172 1.54 8.39 7.14
CA LEU A 172 0.47 8.90 6.29
C LEU A 172 -0.61 7.82 6.13
N TYR A 173 -1.86 8.24 6.20
CA TYR A 173 -2.96 7.28 6.11
C TYR A 173 -4.21 7.90 5.50
N SER A 174 -5.05 7.03 4.96
CA SER A 174 -6.36 7.40 4.43
C SER A 174 -7.37 6.33 4.81
N ILE A 175 -8.56 6.75 5.19
CA ILE A 175 -9.68 5.87 5.47
C ILE A 175 -10.73 6.12 4.40
N SER A 176 -11.01 5.07 3.61
CA SER A 176 -12.02 5.14 2.56
C SER A 176 -13.41 5.06 3.18
N GLN A 177 -14.30 5.94 2.77
CA GLN A 177 -15.72 5.82 3.06
C GLN A 177 -16.35 4.98 1.95
N MET A 178 -16.57 3.75 2.27
CA MET A 178 -17.31 2.87 1.38
C MET A 178 -18.77 2.79 1.76
#